data_f3ad2e267c0440fb8ae16442ade48c93
#
_entry.id   f3ad2e267c0440fb8ae16442ade48c93
#
_cell.length_a   1.000
_cell.length_b   1.000
_cell.length_c   1.000
_cell.angle_alpha   90.00
_cell.angle_beta   90.00
_cell.angle_gamma   90.00
#
_symmetry.space_group_name_H-M   'P 1'
#
loop_
_entity.id
_entity.type
_entity.pdbx_description
1 polymer ?
#
loop_
_entity_poly.entity_id
_entity_poly.type
_entity_poly.pdbx_seq_one_letter_code
_entity_poly.pdbx_strand_id
1 'polypeptide(L)'
;MLSRMDDTELLDRLRLIRTNHIGPITCQLLLRRYGTPAAALQAIPELSTKGGRKLILCPRDTAEKELQLIRDAGAELLCHGQEHYPAALLPFDDAPFILTVKGHTSLLNKGACAIVGARNASINAVHLASKLASEIGRQDFVIISGLARGIDTTAHKGALTSGTIAVLANGIDEI
;
A
#
# COMPACT_ATOMS: atom_id res chain seq x y z
N MET A 1 0.27 -18.46 -15.06
CA MET A 1 1.02 -17.28 -15.53
C MET A 1 0.04 -16.11 -15.44
N LEU A 2 0.01 -15.39 -14.30
CA LEU A 2 -0.83 -14.22 -14.13
C LEU A 2 -0.22 -13.12 -15.00
N SER A 3 -1.00 -12.60 -15.93
CA SER A 3 -0.60 -11.54 -16.85
C SER A 3 -0.27 -10.28 -16.06
N ARG A 4 0.84 -9.64 -16.38
CA ARG A 4 1.14 -8.28 -15.89
C ARG A 4 -0.04 -7.39 -16.25
N MET A 5 -0.60 -6.69 -15.25
CA MET A 5 -1.75 -5.80 -15.45
C MET A 5 -1.44 -4.78 -16.53
N ASP A 6 -2.39 -4.58 -17.45
CA ASP A 6 -2.30 -3.52 -18.46
C ASP A 6 -2.35 -2.13 -17.79
N ASP A 7 -1.59 -1.19 -18.33
CA ASP A 7 -1.55 0.20 -17.87
C ASP A 7 -2.94 0.84 -17.83
N THR A 8 -3.83 0.44 -18.72
CA THR A 8 -5.23 0.91 -18.74
C THR A 8 -6.00 0.40 -17.53
N GLU A 9 -5.88 -0.87 -17.19
CA GLU A 9 -6.53 -1.45 -16.01
C GLU A 9 -5.98 -0.83 -14.72
N LEU A 10 -4.67 -0.62 -14.64
CA LEU A 10 -4.04 0.02 -13.49
C LEU A 10 -4.55 1.44 -13.28
N LEU A 11 -4.66 2.21 -14.37
CA LEU A 11 -5.21 3.56 -14.35
C LEU A 11 -6.68 3.56 -13.91
N ASP A 12 -7.49 2.64 -14.40
CA ASP A 12 -8.90 2.56 -14.03
C ASP A 12 -9.07 2.14 -12.55
N ARG A 13 -8.23 1.27 -12.01
CA ARG A 13 -8.20 0.96 -10.57
C ARG A 13 -7.83 2.18 -9.74
N LEU A 14 -6.84 2.96 -10.18
CA LEU A 14 -6.44 4.20 -9.51
C LEU A 14 -7.59 5.21 -9.52
N ARG A 15 -8.26 5.41 -10.66
CA ARG A 15 -9.44 6.29 -10.77
C ARG A 15 -10.55 5.85 -9.83
N LEU A 16 -10.79 4.56 -9.72
CA LEU A 16 -11.84 4.01 -8.88
C LEU A 16 -11.61 4.37 -7.40
N ILE A 17 -10.40 4.12 -6.87
CA ILE A 17 -10.08 4.41 -5.47
C ILE A 17 -9.95 5.93 -5.19
N ARG A 18 -9.64 6.74 -6.20
CA ARG A 18 -9.58 8.21 -6.11
C ARG A 18 -10.94 8.89 -6.32
N THR A 19 -11.97 8.14 -6.69
CA THR A 19 -13.34 8.64 -6.73
C THR A 19 -13.83 8.90 -5.30
N ASN A 20 -14.42 10.08 -5.08
CA ASN A 20 -14.84 10.47 -3.74
C ASN A 20 -15.85 9.48 -3.14
N HIS A 21 -15.79 9.26 -1.84
CA HIS A 21 -16.61 8.30 -1.08
C HIS A 21 -16.48 6.83 -1.52
N ILE A 22 -15.51 6.50 -2.34
CA ILE A 22 -15.17 5.10 -2.69
C ILE A 22 -13.89 4.73 -1.94
N GLY A 23 -14.02 3.85 -0.96
CA GLY A 23 -12.91 3.27 -0.20
C GLY A 23 -12.59 1.83 -0.64
N PRO A 24 -11.61 1.18 0.01
CA PRO A 24 -11.16 -0.17 -0.35
C PRO A 24 -12.30 -1.19 -0.44
N ILE A 25 -13.16 -1.24 0.56
CA ILE A 25 -14.32 -2.15 0.60
C ILE A 25 -15.24 -1.92 -0.60
N THR A 26 -15.57 -0.65 -0.88
CA THR A 26 -16.43 -0.30 -2.01
C THR A 26 -15.80 -0.67 -3.34
N CYS A 27 -14.48 -0.44 -3.51
CA CYS A 27 -13.75 -0.87 -4.71
C CYS A 27 -13.88 -2.38 -4.94
N GLN A 28 -13.65 -3.18 -3.89
CA GLN A 28 -13.77 -4.64 -3.99
C GLN A 28 -15.18 -5.08 -4.34
N LEU A 29 -16.22 -4.48 -3.72
CA LEU A 29 -17.62 -4.77 -4.03
C LEU A 29 -17.97 -4.41 -5.47
N LEU A 30 -17.50 -3.27 -5.96
CA LEU A 30 -17.71 -2.85 -7.35
C LEU A 30 -17.05 -3.81 -8.33
N LEU A 31 -15.82 -4.26 -8.07
CA LEU A 31 -15.15 -5.25 -8.91
C LEU A 31 -15.86 -6.62 -8.89
N ARG A 32 -16.32 -7.07 -7.74
CA ARG A 32 -17.13 -8.31 -7.64
C ARG A 32 -18.42 -8.20 -8.45
N ARG A 33 -19.05 -7.04 -8.47
CA ARG A 33 -20.34 -6.81 -9.16
C ARG A 33 -20.21 -6.61 -10.67
N TYR A 34 -19.21 -5.85 -11.09
CA TYR A 34 -19.06 -5.42 -12.49
C TYR A 34 -17.94 -6.13 -13.24
N GLY A 35 -17.12 -6.91 -12.56
CA GLY A 35 -16.04 -7.74 -13.12
C GLY A 35 -14.76 -6.97 -13.43
N THR A 36 -14.84 -5.77 -14.02
CA THR A 36 -13.66 -4.96 -14.39
C THR A 36 -13.73 -3.55 -13.83
N PRO A 37 -12.56 -2.90 -13.59
CA PRO A 37 -12.52 -1.50 -13.16
C PRO A 37 -13.22 -0.56 -14.15
N ALA A 38 -13.04 -0.77 -15.44
CA ALA A 38 -13.69 0.02 -16.50
C ALA A 38 -15.22 -0.04 -16.39
N ALA A 39 -15.80 -1.23 -16.26
CA ALA A 39 -17.24 -1.41 -16.11
C ALA A 39 -17.75 -0.80 -14.79
N ALA A 40 -16.96 -0.91 -13.70
CA ALA A 40 -17.29 -0.27 -12.44
C ALA A 40 -17.33 1.26 -12.55
N LEU A 41 -16.33 1.87 -13.21
CA LEU A 41 -16.30 3.32 -13.47
C LEU A 41 -17.49 3.80 -14.30
N GLN A 42 -17.89 3.04 -15.31
CA GLN A 42 -19.08 3.36 -16.13
C GLN A 42 -20.38 3.34 -15.33
N ALA A 43 -20.48 2.49 -14.31
CA ALA A 43 -21.66 2.38 -13.46
C ALA A 43 -21.77 3.50 -12.40
N ILE A 44 -20.69 4.20 -12.06
CA ILE A 44 -20.66 5.21 -10.99
C ILE A 44 -21.72 6.31 -11.17
N PRO A 45 -21.97 6.91 -12.38
CA PRO A 45 -22.99 7.94 -12.54
C PRO A 45 -24.38 7.46 -12.13
N GLU A 46 -24.75 6.24 -12.51
CA GLU A 46 -26.03 5.63 -12.15
C GLU A 46 -26.13 5.34 -10.64
N LEU A 47 -25.06 4.84 -10.04
CA LEU A 47 -25.00 4.59 -8.61
C LEU A 47 -25.08 5.88 -7.80
N SER A 48 -24.52 6.97 -8.31
CA SER A 48 -24.61 8.30 -7.69
C SER A 48 -26.04 8.80 -7.61
N THR A 49 -26.84 8.58 -8.65
CA THR A 49 -28.25 9.00 -8.68
C THR A 49 -29.14 8.15 -7.77
N LYS A 50 -28.90 6.83 -7.72
CA LYS A 50 -29.68 5.90 -6.90
C LYS A 50 -29.34 5.90 -5.41
N GLY A 51 -28.09 6.22 -5.08
CA GLY A 51 -27.55 6.07 -3.72
C GLY A 51 -27.70 7.30 -2.81
N GLY A 52 -28.27 8.42 -3.29
CA GLY A 52 -28.43 9.64 -2.52
C GLY A 52 -27.12 10.37 -2.15
N ARG A 53 -25.96 9.84 -2.55
CA ARG A 53 -24.65 10.48 -2.39
C ARG A 53 -24.08 10.85 -3.75
N LYS A 54 -23.69 12.11 -3.91
CA LYS A 54 -23.04 12.57 -5.15
C LYS A 54 -21.62 12.00 -5.23
N LEU A 55 -21.43 10.98 -6.08
CA LEU A 55 -20.11 10.46 -6.41
C LEU A 55 -19.50 11.32 -7.52
N ILE A 56 -18.30 11.83 -7.28
CA ILE A 56 -17.52 12.60 -8.26
C ILE A 56 -16.41 11.69 -8.77
N LEU A 57 -16.56 11.24 -10.00
CA LEU A 57 -15.58 10.36 -10.63
C LEU A 57 -14.23 11.06 -10.76
N CYS A 58 -13.16 10.37 -10.38
CA CYS A 58 -11.81 10.87 -10.57
C CYS A 58 -11.53 11.09 -12.07
N PRO A 59 -11.16 12.32 -12.49
CA PRO A 59 -10.81 12.59 -13.88
C PRO A 59 -9.62 11.73 -14.33
N ARG A 60 -9.64 11.34 -15.61
CA ARG A 60 -8.60 10.47 -16.17
C ARG A 60 -7.22 11.13 -16.14
N ASP A 61 -7.16 12.40 -16.53
CA ASP A 61 -5.92 13.20 -16.54
C ASP A 61 -5.30 13.38 -15.16
N THR A 62 -6.14 13.45 -14.11
CA THR A 62 -5.68 13.52 -12.72
C THR A 62 -4.99 12.23 -12.30
N ALA A 63 -5.58 11.09 -12.61
CA ALA A 63 -5.00 9.78 -12.30
C ALA A 63 -3.76 9.49 -13.17
N GLU A 64 -3.75 9.91 -14.45
CA GLU A 64 -2.57 9.80 -15.32
C GLU A 64 -1.39 10.59 -14.77
N LYS A 65 -1.62 11.81 -14.28
CA LYS A 65 -0.58 12.62 -13.61
C LYS A 65 -0.05 11.96 -12.35
N GLU A 66 -0.94 11.44 -11.49
CA GLU A 66 -0.54 10.72 -10.28
C GLU A 66 0.31 9.48 -10.64
N LEU A 67 -0.13 8.68 -11.61
CA LEU A 67 0.61 7.50 -12.04
C LEU A 67 1.99 7.85 -12.60
N GLN A 68 2.10 8.97 -13.34
CA GLN A 68 3.38 9.45 -13.84
C GLN A 68 4.31 9.89 -12.70
N LEU A 69 3.81 10.64 -11.72
CA LEU A 69 4.59 11.05 -10.54
C LEU A 69 5.12 9.86 -9.75
N ILE A 70 4.30 8.80 -9.58
CA ILE A 70 4.71 7.58 -8.92
C ILE A 70 5.86 6.91 -9.68
N ARG A 71 5.77 6.83 -11.02
CA ARG A 71 6.82 6.27 -11.87
C ARG A 71 8.10 7.10 -11.83
N ASP A 72 7.98 8.42 -11.89
CA ASP A 72 9.12 9.35 -11.81
C ASP A 72 9.83 9.26 -10.45
N ALA A 73 9.10 8.95 -9.38
CA ALA A 73 9.65 8.65 -8.07
C ALA A 73 10.36 7.28 -8.00
N GLY A 74 10.34 6.48 -9.06
CA GLY A 74 10.85 5.11 -9.08
C GLY A 74 10.03 4.15 -8.21
N ALA A 75 8.74 4.41 -8.07
CA ALA A 75 7.79 3.60 -7.33
C ALA A 75 6.83 2.88 -8.28
N GLU A 76 6.14 1.87 -7.77
CA GLU A 76 5.11 1.12 -8.48
C GLU A 76 3.84 0.98 -7.67
N LEU A 77 2.72 0.70 -8.34
CA LEU A 77 1.44 0.41 -7.71
C LEU A 77 1.21 -1.10 -7.65
N LEU A 78 0.89 -1.59 -6.46
CA LEU A 78 0.42 -2.95 -6.24
C LEU A 78 -1.08 -2.93 -5.93
N CYS A 79 -1.86 -3.68 -6.69
CA CYS A 79 -3.31 -3.70 -6.55
C CYS A 79 -3.77 -4.95 -5.79
N HIS A 80 -4.78 -4.78 -4.94
CA HIS A 80 -5.41 -5.87 -4.20
C HIS A 80 -5.82 -7.02 -5.14
N GLY A 81 -5.44 -8.25 -4.76
CA GLY A 81 -5.74 -9.46 -5.51
C GLY A 81 -4.84 -9.73 -6.73
N GLN A 82 -3.78 -8.92 -6.94
CA GLN A 82 -2.80 -9.12 -8.00
C GLN A 82 -1.52 -9.76 -7.47
N GLU A 83 -0.70 -10.26 -8.42
CA GLU A 83 0.63 -10.77 -8.13
C GLU A 83 1.47 -9.70 -7.41
N HIS A 84 2.29 -10.10 -6.47
CA HIS A 84 3.12 -9.23 -5.62
C HIS A 84 2.37 -8.40 -4.56
N TYR A 85 1.02 -8.35 -4.56
CA TYR A 85 0.31 -7.74 -3.45
C TYR A 85 0.56 -8.56 -2.16
N PRO A 86 0.80 -7.91 -1.00
CA PRO A 86 1.12 -8.62 0.24
C PRO A 86 0.02 -9.59 0.64
N ALA A 87 0.32 -10.89 0.61
CA ALA A 87 -0.67 -11.94 0.92
C ALA A 87 -1.23 -11.82 2.35
N ALA A 88 -0.43 -11.28 3.28
CA ALA A 88 -0.83 -11.05 4.67
C ALA A 88 -1.97 -10.01 4.81
N LEU A 89 -2.18 -9.15 3.80
CA LEU A 89 -3.27 -8.16 3.81
C LEU A 89 -4.57 -8.70 3.22
N LEU A 90 -4.54 -9.75 2.39
CA LEU A 90 -5.72 -10.26 1.69
C LEU A 90 -6.89 -10.71 2.60
N PRO A 91 -6.65 -11.23 3.84
CA PRO A 91 -7.74 -11.63 4.73
C PRO A 91 -8.57 -10.46 5.30
N PHE A 92 -8.10 -9.22 5.17
CA PHE A 92 -8.79 -8.06 5.72
C PHE A 92 -9.70 -7.40 4.69
N ASP A 93 -10.97 -7.22 5.02
CA ASP A 93 -11.96 -6.59 4.13
C ASP A 93 -11.62 -5.14 3.78
N ASP A 94 -10.94 -4.43 4.69
CA ASP A 94 -10.51 -3.05 4.56
C ASP A 94 -9.06 -2.91 4.08
N ALA A 95 -8.43 -4.01 3.64
CA ALA A 95 -7.09 -3.97 3.07
C ALA A 95 -6.96 -2.89 1.98
N PRO A 96 -5.85 -2.14 1.93
CA PRO A 96 -5.65 -1.12 0.91
C PRO A 96 -5.90 -1.65 -0.50
N PHE A 97 -6.76 -1.00 -1.27
CA PHE A 97 -7.06 -1.43 -2.63
C PHE A 97 -5.87 -1.27 -3.58
N ILE A 98 -5.04 -0.26 -3.31
CA ILE A 98 -3.77 0.00 -3.99
C ILE A 98 -2.73 0.38 -2.93
N LEU A 99 -1.51 -0.13 -3.11
CA LEU A 99 -0.31 0.26 -2.37
C LEU A 99 0.68 0.91 -3.34
N THR A 100 1.23 2.07 -2.98
CA THR A 100 2.40 2.62 -3.66
C THR A 100 3.65 2.09 -2.99
N VAL A 101 4.53 1.44 -3.75
CA VAL A 101 5.71 0.75 -3.22
C VAL A 101 6.96 1.24 -3.95
N LYS A 102 8.03 1.50 -3.18
CA LYS A 102 9.36 1.82 -3.70
C LYS A 102 10.37 0.90 -3.06
N GLY A 103 11.16 0.22 -3.87
CA GLY A 103 12.21 -0.70 -3.42
C GLY A 103 11.94 -2.15 -3.79
N HIS A 104 12.33 -3.08 -2.94
CA HIS A 104 12.29 -4.52 -3.25
C HIS A 104 10.96 -5.15 -2.84
N THR A 105 10.02 -5.28 -3.77
CA THR A 105 8.70 -5.88 -3.55
C THR A 105 8.75 -7.35 -3.11
N SER A 106 9.86 -8.04 -3.38
CA SER A 106 10.08 -9.42 -2.91
C SER A 106 10.06 -9.56 -1.38
N LEU A 107 10.28 -8.48 -0.64
CA LEU A 107 10.20 -8.47 0.83
C LEU A 107 8.75 -8.54 1.34
N LEU A 108 7.77 -8.11 0.56
CA LEU A 108 6.37 -7.95 0.99
C LEU A 108 5.66 -9.27 1.32
N ASN A 109 6.14 -10.38 0.76
CA ASN A 109 5.56 -11.71 0.98
C ASN A 109 6.45 -12.64 1.81
N LYS A 110 7.51 -12.10 2.45
CA LYS A 110 8.29 -12.80 3.46
C LYS A 110 7.59 -12.80 4.81
N GLY A 111 7.98 -13.72 5.70
CA GLY A 111 7.63 -13.64 7.11
C GLY A 111 8.05 -12.30 7.69
N ALA A 112 7.19 -11.64 8.44
CA ALA A 112 7.45 -10.29 8.92
C ALA A 112 7.13 -10.12 10.39
N CYS A 113 7.87 -9.21 11.06
CA CYS A 113 7.63 -8.80 12.43
C CYS A 113 7.57 -7.28 12.51
N ALA A 114 6.48 -6.73 13.07
CA ALA A 114 6.36 -5.30 13.28
C ALA A 114 7.04 -4.89 14.59
N ILE A 115 7.87 -3.83 14.52
CA ILE A 115 8.46 -3.18 15.70
C ILE A 115 8.08 -1.72 15.66
N VAL A 116 7.27 -1.29 16.64
CA VAL A 116 6.81 0.09 16.76
C VAL A 116 6.97 0.57 18.20
N GLY A 117 7.15 1.87 18.39
CA GLY A 117 7.28 2.39 19.75
C GLY A 117 7.42 3.90 19.85
N ALA A 118 7.87 4.34 21.03
CA ALA A 118 7.93 5.75 21.36
C ALA A 118 8.90 6.54 20.48
N ARG A 119 8.51 7.75 20.09
CA ARG A 119 9.37 8.70 19.37
C ARG A 119 10.50 9.24 20.24
N ASN A 120 10.28 9.34 21.56
CA ASN A 120 11.26 9.72 22.58
C ASN A 120 11.52 8.50 23.48
N ALA A 121 12.22 7.51 22.94
CA ALA A 121 12.54 6.29 23.66
C ALA A 121 13.79 6.45 24.56
N SER A 122 13.82 5.72 25.67
CA SER A 122 15.03 5.63 26.51
C SER A 122 16.17 4.93 25.75
N ILE A 123 17.41 5.18 26.16
CA ILE A 123 18.60 4.54 25.59
C ILE A 123 18.47 3.01 25.62
N ASN A 124 17.99 2.45 26.72
CA ASN A 124 17.79 1.01 26.85
C ASN A 124 16.77 0.46 25.89
N ALA A 125 15.64 1.18 25.66
CA ALA A 125 14.63 0.79 24.70
C ALA A 125 15.15 0.82 23.25
N VAL A 126 15.95 1.83 22.91
CA VAL A 126 16.64 1.94 21.61
C VAL A 126 17.59 0.75 21.40
N HIS A 127 18.42 0.42 22.38
CA HIS A 127 19.32 -0.73 22.30
C HIS A 127 18.55 -2.05 22.15
N LEU A 128 17.48 -2.24 22.92
CA LEU A 128 16.63 -3.44 22.83
C LEU A 128 15.98 -3.56 21.46
N ALA A 129 15.40 -2.48 20.92
CA ALA A 129 14.76 -2.48 19.61
C ALA A 129 15.75 -2.82 18.48
N SER A 130 16.95 -2.25 18.51
CA SER A 130 18.02 -2.56 17.55
C SER A 130 18.43 -4.02 17.61
N LYS A 131 18.63 -4.54 18.81
CA LYS A 131 19.02 -5.94 19.05
C LYS A 131 17.94 -6.90 18.55
N LEU A 132 16.68 -6.68 18.93
CA LEU A 132 15.54 -7.49 18.49
C LEU A 132 15.40 -7.47 16.96
N ALA A 133 15.46 -6.29 16.34
CA ALA A 133 15.38 -6.18 14.89
C ALA A 133 16.49 -6.98 14.19
N SER A 134 17.72 -6.90 14.68
CA SER A 134 18.85 -7.65 14.13
C SER A 134 18.69 -9.16 14.34
N GLU A 135 18.29 -9.61 15.53
CA GLU A 135 18.13 -11.04 15.84
C GLU A 135 16.98 -11.67 15.06
N ILE A 136 15.84 -10.98 14.96
CA ILE A 136 14.68 -11.41 14.18
C ILE A 136 15.04 -11.46 12.69
N GLY A 137 15.74 -10.43 12.20
CA GLY A 137 16.18 -10.39 10.81
C GLY A 137 17.13 -11.54 10.42
N ARG A 138 17.96 -12.01 11.34
CA ARG A 138 18.82 -13.20 11.13
C ARG A 138 18.04 -14.51 10.98
N GLN A 139 16.77 -14.54 11.41
CA GLN A 139 15.86 -15.66 11.23
C GLN A 139 15.03 -15.55 9.93
N ASP A 140 15.48 -14.74 8.97
CA ASP A 140 14.85 -14.47 7.67
C ASP A 140 13.46 -13.79 7.75
N PHE A 141 13.19 -13.11 8.87
CA PHE A 141 12.01 -12.24 8.99
C PHE A 141 12.34 -10.81 8.57
N VAL A 142 11.42 -10.19 7.87
CA VAL A 142 11.46 -8.76 7.50
C VAL A 142 10.93 -7.91 8.67
N ILE A 143 11.62 -6.84 9.00
CA ILE A 143 11.13 -5.90 10.03
C ILE A 143 10.25 -4.84 9.36
N ILE A 144 9.03 -4.68 9.89
CA ILE A 144 8.08 -3.64 9.44
C ILE A 144 7.98 -2.57 10.51
N SER A 145 8.06 -1.29 10.13
CA SER A 145 7.90 -0.16 11.05
C SER A 145 7.44 1.11 10.31
N GLY A 146 7.10 2.18 11.05
CA GLY A 146 6.51 3.41 10.50
C GLY A 146 7.52 4.51 10.15
N LEU A 147 8.83 4.24 10.20
CA LEU A 147 9.93 5.20 9.93
C LEU A 147 9.92 6.44 10.85
N ALA A 148 9.16 6.45 11.92
CA ALA A 148 9.16 7.54 12.89
C ALA A 148 10.50 7.63 13.65
N ARG A 149 10.77 8.78 14.29
CA ARG A 149 11.92 8.91 15.20
C ARG A 149 11.81 7.91 16.35
N GLY A 150 12.94 7.55 16.95
CA GLY A 150 12.99 6.68 18.13
C GLY A 150 13.02 5.19 17.78
N ILE A 151 12.09 4.42 18.28
CA ILE A 151 12.06 2.96 18.13
C ILE A 151 11.98 2.54 16.66
N ASP A 152 11.13 3.15 15.88
CA ASP A 152 10.92 2.80 14.46
C ASP A 152 12.21 2.94 13.65
N THR A 153 12.84 4.13 13.72
CA THR A 153 14.14 4.36 13.06
C THR A 153 15.20 3.36 13.52
N THR A 154 15.18 3.01 14.81
CA THR A 154 16.16 2.08 15.37
C THR A 154 15.92 0.65 14.89
N ALA A 155 14.66 0.24 14.80
CA ALA A 155 14.29 -1.06 14.25
C ALA A 155 14.74 -1.20 12.79
N HIS A 156 14.49 -0.18 11.96
CA HIS A 156 14.99 -0.16 10.58
C HIS A 156 16.51 -0.28 10.51
N LYS A 157 17.27 0.51 11.32
CA LYS A 157 18.73 0.43 11.35
C LYS A 157 19.23 -0.95 11.73
N GLY A 158 18.58 -1.63 12.69
CA GLY A 158 18.93 -2.98 13.11
C GLY A 158 18.71 -4.05 12.05
N ALA A 159 17.80 -3.81 11.10
CA ALA A 159 17.38 -4.77 10.07
C ALA A 159 17.82 -4.42 8.64
N LEU A 160 18.66 -3.40 8.44
CA LEU A 160 19.07 -2.96 7.10
C LEU A 160 19.72 -4.08 6.27
N THR A 161 20.46 -4.98 6.88
CA THR A 161 21.16 -6.07 6.20
C THR A 161 20.28 -7.27 5.91
N SER A 162 19.19 -7.47 6.67
CA SER A 162 18.28 -8.61 6.53
C SER A 162 17.01 -8.28 5.74
N GLY A 163 16.65 -7.03 5.68
CA GLY A 163 15.45 -6.51 5.02
C GLY A 163 14.48 -5.83 5.99
N THR A 164 13.99 -4.68 5.57
CA THR A 164 13.03 -3.90 6.35
C THR A 164 12.07 -3.15 5.44
N ILE A 165 10.83 -2.97 5.90
CA ILE A 165 9.75 -2.29 5.19
C ILE A 165 9.27 -1.11 6.02
N ALA A 166 9.30 0.09 5.45
CA ALA A 166 8.69 1.27 6.03
C ALA A 166 7.25 1.43 5.52
N VAL A 167 6.30 1.60 6.45
CA VAL A 167 4.89 1.89 6.13
C VAL A 167 4.62 3.35 6.45
N LEU A 168 4.30 4.12 5.43
CA LEU A 168 4.10 5.56 5.51
C LEU A 168 2.63 5.92 5.25
N ALA A 169 2.16 6.99 5.91
CA ALA A 169 0.83 7.53 5.68
C ALA A 169 0.81 8.64 4.60
N ASN A 170 1.97 9.21 4.31
CA ASN A 170 2.13 10.29 3.31
C ASN A 170 2.46 9.73 1.92
N GLY A 171 2.58 10.64 0.93
CA GLY A 171 3.08 10.30 -0.39
C GLY A 171 4.49 9.72 -0.36
N ILE A 172 4.81 8.88 -1.34
CA ILE A 172 6.11 8.20 -1.43
C ILE A 172 7.27 9.17 -1.77
N ASP A 173 6.95 10.38 -2.14
CA ASP A 173 7.84 11.51 -2.44
C ASP A 173 8.15 12.37 -1.22
N GLU A 174 7.45 12.17 -0.10
CA GLU A 174 7.62 12.95 1.15
C GLU A 174 8.33 12.11 2.25
N ILE A 175 9.52 11.58 1.96
CA ILE A 175 10.30 10.77 2.91
C ILE A 175 11.43 11.61 3.54
#